data_f7faadb97a329902c59f3320469ae432
#
_entry.id   f7faadb97a329902c59f3320469ae432
#
_cell.length_a   1.000
_cell.length_b   1.000
_cell.length_c   1.000
_cell.angle_alpha   90.00
_cell.angle_beta   90.00
_cell.angle_gamma   90.00
#
_symmetry.space_group_name_H-M   'P 1'
#
loop_
_entity.id
_entity.type
_entity.pdbx_description
1 polymer ?
#
loop_
_entity_poly.entity_id
_entity_poly.type
_entity_poly.pdbx_seq_one_letter_code
_entity_poly.pdbx_strand_id
1 'polypeptide(L)'
;DVYVRRQQIRETILSHIHKERKLFKMGIKCLSLFFIDHVDNYRIYKAGGETEKGLYAQMFEEEYTDIVGQLQLEFSDDPAYVAYLKHYKAEEVHNGYFSRDRKGNFVQPSATELRNESSNDASAYDLIMKDKERLLSFEEPTRFIFSHSALKEGWDNPNVFQICTLKDSDNQTKKRQEVGRGMRLCV
;
A
#
# COMPACT_ATOMS: atom_id res chain seq x y z
N ASP A 1 0.12 13.69 -14.24
CA ASP A 1 1.43 14.32 -14.05
C ASP A 1 2.24 13.52 -13.01
N VAL A 2 3.41 13.04 -13.44
CA VAL A 2 4.32 12.18 -12.63
C VAL A 2 4.80 12.91 -11.36
N TYR A 3 5.08 14.20 -11.48
CA TYR A 3 5.52 15.01 -10.34
C TYR A 3 4.44 15.08 -9.25
N VAL A 4 3.19 15.32 -9.65
CA VAL A 4 2.06 15.38 -8.69
C VAL A 4 1.89 14.03 -8.00
N ARG A 5 2.02 12.91 -8.73
CA ARG A 5 1.94 11.56 -8.13
C ARG A 5 3.04 11.32 -7.10
N ARG A 6 4.26 11.74 -7.41
CA ARG A 6 5.40 11.65 -6.47
C ARG A 6 5.13 12.44 -5.20
N GLN A 7 4.62 13.66 -5.31
CA GLN A 7 4.26 14.48 -4.14
C GLN A 7 3.12 13.85 -3.33
N GLN A 8 2.10 13.29 -3.97
CA GLN A 8 1.02 12.59 -3.26
C GLN A 8 1.55 11.37 -2.48
N ILE A 9 2.47 10.61 -3.07
CA ILE A 9 3.12 9.47 -2.40
C ILE A 9 3.93 9.97 -1.21
N ARG A 10 4.78 11.00 -1.40
CA ARG A 10 5.62 11.59 -0.35
C ARG A 10 4.79 12.08 0.84
N GLU A 11 3.76 12.88 0.60
CA GLU A 11 2.89 13.41 1.65
C GLU A 11 2.12 12.32 2.40
N THR A 12 1.72 11.26 1.69
CA THR A 12 1.06 10.11 2.31
C THR A 12 2.03 9.36 3.24
N ILE A 13 3.28 9.16 2.83
CA ILE A 13 4.31 8.53 3.66
C ILE A 13 4.59 9.37 4.91
N LEU A 14 4.81 10.68 4.74
CA LEU A 14 5.05 11.60 5.86
C LEU A 14 3.89 11.56 6.87
N SER A 15 2.68 11.72 6.39
CA SER A 15 1.48 11.69 7.24
C SER A 15 1.30 10.34 7.94
N HIS A 16 1.60 9.21 7.23
CA HIS A 16 1.58 7.86 7.81
C HIS A 16 2.56 7.75 8.98
N ILE A 17 3.83 8.11 8.78
CA ILE A 17 4.88 7.95 9.77
C ILE A 17 4.59 8.80 11.03
N HIS A 18 4.12 10.03 10.87
CA HIS A 18 3.72 10.87 12.00
C HIS A 18 2.53 10.30 12.79
N LYS A 19 1.57 9.68 12.10
CA LYS A 19 0.44 9.00 12.73
C LYS A 19 0.88 7.70 13.39
N GLU A 20 1.67 6.89 12.68
CA GLU A 20 2.20 5.60 13.15
C GLU A 20 3.00 5.78 14.45
N ARG A 21 3.84 6.82 14.55
CA ARG A 21 4.58 7.13 15.79
C ARG A 21 3.67 7.28 17.00
N LYS A 22 2.50 7.92 16.83
CA LYS A 22 1.52 8.08 17.92
C LYS A 22 0.84 6.76 18.25
N LEU A 23 0.43 6.01 17.23
CA LEU A 23 -0.26 4.73 17.38
C LEU A 23 0.66 3.63 17.91
N PHE A 24 1.95 3.65 17.54
CA PHE A 24 2.95 2.71 17.99
C PHE A 24 3.06 2.67 19.52
N LYS A 25 3.02 3.83 20.18
CA LYS A 25 3.00 3.95 21.64
C LYS A 25 1.75 3.33 22.29
N MET A 26 0.69 3.18 21.53
CA MET A 26 -0.57 2.55 21.95
C MET A 26 -0.63 1.07 21.58
N GLY A 27 0.42 0.51 20.97
CA GLY A 27 0.44 -0.87 20.48
C GLY A 27 -0.44 -1.09 19.24
N ILE A 28 -0.76 -0.02 18.49
CA ILE A 28 -1.65 -0.07 17.33
C ILE A 28 -0.80 0.09 16.06
N LYS A 29 -0.84 -0.91 15.18
CA LYS A 29 -0.21 -0.84 13.86
C LYS A 29 -1.01 0.04 12.92
N CYS A 30 -0.33 0.95 12.22
CA CYS A 30 -0.90 1.83 11.21
C CYS A 30 -0.78 1.21 9.82
N LEU A 31 -1.85 1.26 9.02
CA LEU A 31 -1.86 0.89 7.61
C LEU A 31 -2.29 2.08 6.77
N SER A 32 -1.72 2.20 5.56
CA SER A 32 -2.14 3.15 4.53
C SER A 32 -2.46 2.44 3.23
N LEU A 33 -3.49 2.91 2.53
CA LEU A 33 -3.99 2.33 1.30
C LEU A 33 -3.80 3.32 0.14
N PHE A 34 -3.16 2.85 -0.94
CA PHE A 34 -3.05 3.56 -2.21
C PHE A 34 -3.97 2.92 -3.24
N PHE A 35 -4.91 3.70 -3.78
CA PHE A 35 -5.65 3.30 -4.97
C PHE A 35 -4.94 3.80 -6.22
N ILE A 36 -4.53 2.87 -7.09
CA ILE A 36 -3.79 3.15 -8.31
C ILE A 36 -4.68 2.99 -9.56
N ASP A 37 -4.31 3.66 -10.63
CA ASP A 37 -4.98 3.63 -11.94
C ASP A 37 -4.73 2.33 -12.71
N HIS A 38 -3.47 1.88 -12.80
CA HIS A 38 -3.05 0.68 -13.50
C HIS A 38 -2.09 -0.16 -12.65
N VAL A 39 -2.23 -1.49 -12.71
CA VAL A 39 -1.35 -2.42 -11.98
C VAL A 39 0.11 -2.26 -12.41
N ASP A 40 0.36 -1.98 -13.70
CA ASP A 40 1.70 -1.81 -14.26
C ASP A 40 2.44 -0.61 -13.63
N ASN A 41 1.72 0.37 -13.10
CA ASN A 41 2.33 1.46 -12.35
C ASN A 41 2.95 1.01 -11.00
N TYR A 42 2.51 -0.14 -10.49
CA TYR A 42 3.09 -0.74 -9.29
C TYR A 42 3.97 -1.95 -9.61
N ARG A 43 3.50 -2.87 -10.46
CA ARG A 43 4.20 -4.10 -10.83
C ARG A 43 3.97 -4.44 -12.30
N ILE A 44 5.06 -4.61 -13.02
CA ILE A 44 5.07 -5.00 -14.43
C ILE A 44 5.34 -6.51 -14.50
N TYR A 45 4.44 -7.24 -15.15
CA TYR A 45 4.58 -8.68 -15.37
C TYR A 45 5.20 -8.94 -16.73
N LYS A 46 6.27 -9.73 -16.76
CA LYS A 46 6.96 -10.13 -18.00
C LYS A 46 6.58 -11.54 -18.45
N ALA A 47 6.82 -11.82 -19.72
CA ALA A 47 6.75 -13.18 -20.24
C ALA A 47 7.73 -14.08 -19.49
N GLY A 48 7.26 -15.24 -18.99
CA GLY A 48 8.08 -16.14 -18.16
C GLY A 48 7.85 -16.03 -16.65
N GLY A 49 6.96 -15.12 -16.20
CA GLY A 49 6.58 -15.01 -14.77
C GLY A 49 7.48 -14.09 -13.94
N GLU A 50 8.48 -13.48 -14.56
CA GLU A 50 9.28 -12.43 -13.92
C GLU A 50 8.48 -11.17 -13.72
N THR A 51 8.79 -10.44 -12.65
CA THR A 51 8.14 -9.15 -12.35
C THR A 51 9.17 -8.05 -12.15
N GLU A 52 8.81 -6.85 -12.59
CA GLU A 52 9.57 -5.63 -12.33
C GLU A 52 8.74 -4.62 -11.53
N LYS A 53 9.44 -3.74 -10.81
CA LYS A 53 8.79 -2.64 -10.10
C LYS A 53 8.25 -1.62 -11.11
N GLY A 54 6.98 -1.28 -10.98
CA GLY A 54 6.39 -0.17 -11.72
C GLY A 54 6.80 1.18 -11.12
N LEU A 55 6.43 2.25 -11.83
CA LEU A 55 6.83 3.62 -11.49
C LEU A 55 6.44 4.04 -10.06
N TYR A 56 5.23 3.67 -9.59
CA TYR A 56 4.76 4.06 -8.26
C TYR A 56 5.50 3.31 -7.14
N ALA A 57 5.87 2.04 -7.38
CA ALA A 57 6.69 1.29 -6.42
C ALA A 57 8.09 1.88 -6.29
N GLN A 58 8.72 2.25 -7.42
CA GLN A 58 10.02 2.91 -7.43
C GLN A 58 9.97 4.27 -6.70
N MET A 59 9.01 5.13 -7.04
CA MET A 59 8.80 6.41 -6.37
C MET A 59 8.60 6.24 -4.86
N PHE A 60 7.78 5.26 -4.47
CA PHE A 60 7.51 5.00 -3.07
C PHE A 60 8.78 4.64 -2.31
N GLU A 61 9.59 3.73 -2.84
CA GLU A 61 10.82 3.29 -2.19
C GLU A 61 11.86 4.40 -2.06
N GLU A 62 11.99 5.24 -3.09
CA GLU A 62 12.87 6.42 -3.08
C GLU A 62 12.41 7.42 -2.02
N GLU A 63 11.14 7.81 -2.03
CA GLU A 63 10.58 8.78 -1.07
C GLU A 63 10.58 8.25 0.36
N TYR A 64 10.25 6.95 0.55
CA TYR A 64 10.28 6.32 1.86
C TYR A 64 11.69 6.33 2.46
N THR A 65 12.70 5.98 1.66
CA THR A 65 14.10 5.95 2.09
C THR A 65 14.59 7.35 2.49
N ASP A 66 14.26 8.37 1.69
CA ASP A 66 14.60 9.77 1.98
C ASP A 66 13.93 10.25 3.27
N ILE A 67 12.63 10.03 3.41
CA ILE A 67 11.84 10.44 4.57
C ILE A 67 12.33 9.77 5.85
N VAL A 68 12.58 8.45 5.84
CA VAL A 68 13.11 7.74 7.00
C VAL A 68 14.47 8.28 7.40
N GLY A 69 15.34 8.60 6.42
CA GLY A 69 16.64 9.23 6.66
C GLY A 69 16.52 10.58 7.38
N GLN A 70 15.52 11.39 7.04
CA GLN A 70 15.26 12.68 7.66
C GLN A 70 14.63 12.54 9.05
N LEU A 71 13.55 11.77 9.15
CA LEU A 71 12.75 11.66 10.36
C LEU A 71 13.44 10.93 11.52
N GLN A 72 14.43 10.07 11.24
CA GLN A 72 15.23 9.43 12.30
C GLN A 72 15.96 10.45 13.17
N LEU A 73 16.34 11.59 12.62
CA LEU A 73 16.96 12.69 13.37
C LEU A 73 15.92 13.51 14.14
N GLU A 74 14.79 13.79 13.49
CA GLU A 74 13.69 14.53 14.10
C GLU A 74 13.10 13.77 15.30
N PHE A 75 12.99 12.44 15.22
CA PHE A 75 12.42 11.57 16.26
C PHE A 75 13.45 11.02 17.23
N SER A 76 14.59 11.69 17.41
CA SER A 76 15.65 11.26 18.33
C SER A 76 15.21 11.11 19.80
N ASP A 77 14.11 11.75 20.19
CA ASP A 77 13.43 11.63 21.48
C ASP A 77 12.62 10.32 21.64
N ASP A 78 12.47 9.52 20.55
CA ASP A 78 11.68 8.29 20.53
C ASP A 78 12.48 7.11 19.94
N PRO A 79 13.53 6.63 20.64
CA PRO A 79 14.46 5.65 20.08
C PRO A 79 13.80 4.30 19.77
N ALA A 80 12.76 3.91 20.49
CA ALA A 80 12.03 2.67 20.22
C ALA A 80 11.29 2.72 18.88
N TYR A 81 10.63 3.85 18.59
CA TYR A 81 9.97 4.03 17.30
C TYR A 81 10.98 4.18 16.16
N VAL A 82 12.08 4.90 16.38
CA VAL A 82 13.16 5.01 15.37
C VAL A 82 13.74 3.65 15.02
N ALA A 83 13.96 2.78 16.02
CA ALA A 83 14.41 1.41 15.79
C ALA A 83 13.41 0.60 14.95
N TYR A 84 12.12 0.70 15.25
CA TYR A 84 11.05 0.07 14.46
C TYR A 84 11.01 0.62 13.03
N LEU A 85 11.07 1.95 12.86
CA LEU A 85 11.03 2.61 11.55
C LEU A 85 12.16 2.16 10.63
N LYS A 86 13.35 1.90 11.18
CA LYS A 86 14.57 1.48 10.46
C LYS A 86 14.70 -0.03 10.29
N HIS A 87 13.88 -0.82 10.98
CA HIS A 87 14.02 -2.28 11.00
C HIS A 87 13.82 -2.91 9.63
N TYR A 88 12.87 -2.39 8.86
CA TYR A 88 12.52 -2.91 7.55
C TYR A 88 12.96 -1.96 6.43
N LYS A 89 13.39 -2.54 5.31
CA LYS A 89 13.74 -1.80 4.10
C LYS A 89 12.49 -1.29 3.37
N ALA A 90 12.69 -0.30 2.50
CA ALA A 90 11.61 0.30 1.72
C ALA A 90 10.80 -0.73 0.91
N GLU A 91 11.48 -1.72 0.29
CA GLU A 91 10.84 -2.77 -0.48
C GLU A 91 10.02 -3.77 0.33
N GLU A 92 10.21 -3.84 1.64
CA GLU A 92 9.52 -4.78 2.52
C GLU A 92 8.22 -4.20 3.09
N VAL A 93 8.14 -2.85 3.21
CA VAL A 93 7.05 -2.19 3.92
C VAL A 93 5.79 -1.96 3.07
N HIS A 94 5.80 -2.32 1.80
CA HIS A 94 4.64 -2.19 0.93
C HIS A 94 4.33 -3.46 0.15
N ASN A 95 3.04 -3.66 -0.14
CA ASN A 95 2.57 -4.79 -0.93
C ASN A 95 1.46 -4.36 -1.89
N GLY A 96 1.31 -5.12 -2.99
CA GLY A 96 0.24 -4.93 -3.96
C GLY A 96 -0.90 -5.92 -3.74
N TYR A 97 -2.13 -5.41 -3.65
CA TYR A 97 -3.34 -6.22 -3.67
C TYR A 97 -4.14 -5.92 -4.95
N PHE A 98 -4.21 -6.93 -5.82
CA PHE A 98 -4.92 -6.81 -7.08
C PHE A 98 -5.99 -7.89 -7.20
N SER A 99 -7.23 -7.49 -7.51
CA SER A 99 -8.33 -8.44 -7.65
C SER A 99 -8.14 -9.29 -8.90
N ARG A 100 -8.51 -10.58 -8.79
CA ARG A 100 -8.49 -11.54 -9.88
C ARG A 100 -9.90 -11.87 -10.31
N ASP A 101 -10.08 -12.20 -11.59
CA ASP A 101 -11.34 -12.75 -12.09
C ASP A 101 -11.55 -14.19 -11.60
N ARG A 102 -12.69 -14.79 -11.96
CA ARG A 102 -12.99 -16.20 -11.60
C ARG A 102 -12.03 -17.22 -12.23
N LYS A 103 -11.20 -16.79 -13.19
CA LYS A 103 -10.20 -17.60 -13.87
C LYS A 103 -8.79 -17.35 -13.33
N GLY A 104 -8.62 -16.50 -12.29
CA GLY A 104 -7.34 -16.18 -11.69
C GLY A 104 -6.57 -15.05 -12.37
N ASN A 105 -7.11 -14.39 -13.43
CA ASN A 105 -6.42 -13.30 -14.08
C ASN A 105 -6.64 -11.99 -13.32
N PHE A 106 -5.64 -11.09 -13.35
CA PHE A 106 -5.82 -9.74 -12.84
C PHE A 106 -6.87 -8.98 -13.63
N VAL A 107 -7.79 -8.33 -12.94
CA VAL A 107 -8.81 -7.50 -13.58
C VAL A 107 -8.18 -6.17 -13.96
N GLN A 108 -7.63 -6.12 -15.18
CA GLN A 108 -7.30 -4.87 -15.87
C GLN A 108 -8.19 -4.69 -17.10
N PRO A 109 -8.56 -3.47 -17.44
CA PRO A 109 -9.36 -3.22 -18.65
C PRO A 109 -8.66 -3.59 -19.97
N SER A 110 -7.36 -3.82 -19.98
CA SER A 110 -6.55 -4.04 -21.19
C SER A 110 -5.58 -5.23 -21.13
N ALA A 111 -5.55 -6.02 -20.05
CA ALA A 111 -4.58 -7.10 -19.91
C ALA A 111 -5.08 -8.41 -20.53
N THR A 112 -4.89 -8.58 -21.82
CA THR A 112 -5.30 -9.79 -22.53
C THR A 112 -4.33 -10.97 -22.35
N GLU A 113 -3.14 -10.79 -21.72
CA GLU A 113 -2.06 -11.78 -21.72
C GLU A 113 -1.18 -11.88 -20.46
N LEU A 114 -1.75 -11.98 -19.25
CA LEU A 114 -0.89 -12.27 -18.10
C LEU A 114 -1.22 -13.62 -17.47
N ARG A 115 -0.56 -14.64 -18.00
CA ARG A 115 -0.79 -16.06 -17.67
C ARG A 115 0.14 -16.66 -16.61
N ASN A 116 0.87 -15.89 -15.81
CA ASN A 116 1.67 -16.49 -14.74
C ASN A 116 1.55 -15.70 -13.45
N GLU A 117 0.98 -16.36 -12.44
CA GLU A 117 0.94 -15.86 -11.08
C GLU A 117 2.36 -15.81 -10.51
N SER A 118 2.82 -14.63 -10.08
CA SER A 118 4.01 -14.60 -9.25
C SER A 118 3.65 -15.13 -7.85
N SER A 119 4.54 -15.89 -7.24
CA SER A 119 4.35 -16.39 -5.87
C SER A 119 4.12 -15.27 -4.86
N ASN A 120 4.64 -14.06 -5.13
CA ASN A 120 4.51 -12.87 -4.30
C ASN A 120 3.08 -12.32 -4.25
N ASP A 121 2.30 -12.43 -5.34
CA ASP A 121 0.91 -11.94 -5.36
C ASP A 121 -0.04 -12.84 -4.60
N ALA A 122 0.18 -14.15 -4.64
CA ALA A 122 -0.60 -15.10 -3.84
C ALA A 122 -0.36 -14.90 -2.34
N SER A 123 0.90 -14.66 -1.94
CA SER A 123 1.25 -14.42 -0.54
C SER A 123 0.70 -13.08 -0.04
N ALA A 124 0.75 -12.02 -0.86
CA ALA A 124 0.17 -10.71 -0.54
C ALA A 124 -1.35 -10.78 -0.41
N TYR A 125 -2.02 -11.54 -1.29
CA TYR A 125 -3.46 -11.76 -1.19
C TYR A 125 -3.84 -12.46 0.12
N ASP A 126 -3.14 -13.54 0.45
CA ASP A 126 -3.42 -14.30 1.67
C ASP A 126 -3.19 -13.47 2.93
N LEU A 127 -2.11 -12.71 2.99
CA LEU A 127 -1.82 -11.79 4.10
C LEU A 127 -2.92 -10.73 4.27
N ILE A 128 -3.28 -10.04 3.20
CA ILE A 128 -4.19 -8.90 3.27
C ILE A 128 -5.64 -9.34 3.48
N MET A 129 -6.05 -10.46 2.88
CA MET A 129 -7.45 -10.90 2.89
C MET A 129 -7.80 -11.94 3.95
N LYS A 130 -6.87 -12.83 4.26
CA LYS A 130 -7.14 -13.98 5.11
C LYS A 130 -6.48 -13.91 6.48
N ASP A 131 -5.26 -13.37 6.54
CA ASP A 131 -4.45 -13.33 7.76
C ASP A 131 -4.38 -11.91 8.33
N LYS A 132 -5.53 -11.39 8.73
CA LYS A 132 -5.66 -10.05 9.29
C LYS A 132 -4.84 -9.87 10.58
N GLU A 133 -4.78 -10.90 11.42
CA GLU A 133 -4.03 -10.83 12.68
C GLU A 133 -2.53 -10.66 12.41
N ARG A 134 -1.98 -11.42 11.48
CA ARG A 134 -0.60 -11.28 11.05
C ARG A 134 -0.34 -9.90 10.45
N LEU A 135 -1.23 -9.42 9.56
CA LEU A 135 -1.10 -8.08 8.96
C LEU A 135 -1.02 -6.98 10.01
N LEU A 136 -1.70 -7.14 11.15
CA LEU A 136 -1.71 -6.19 12.26
C LEU A 136 -0.57 -6.40 13.27
N SER A 137 0.24 -7.43 13.12
CA SER A 137 1.45 -7.63 13.93
C SER A 137 2.55 -6.64 13.52
N PHE A 138 3.32 -6.15 14.49
CA PHE A 138 4.53 -5.35 14.23
C PHE A 138 5.68 -6.16 13.62
N GLU A 139 5.60 -7.49 13.69
CA GLU A 139 6.57 -8.40 13.04
C GLU A 139 6.33 -8.52 11.53
N GLU A 140 5.12 -8.19 11.05
CA GLU A 140 4.83 -8.14 9.61
C GLU A 140 5.24 -6.76 9.06
N PRO A 141 6.16 -6.69 8.09
CA PRO A 141 6.67 -5.42 7.57
C PRO A 141 5.64 -4.59 6.82
N THR A 142 4.64 -5.20 6.19
CA THR A 142 3.65 -4.52 5.34
C THR A 142 2.87 -3.46 6.13
N ARG A 143 3.01 -2.20 5.72
CA ARG A 143 2.32 -1.02 6.27
C ARG A 143 1.58 -0.22 5.21
N PHE A 144 1.99 -0.36 3.95
CA PHE A 144 1.39 0.32 2.80
C PHE A 144 0.87 -0.70 1.80
N ILE A 145 -0.37 -0.54 1.38
CA ILE A 145 -1.05 -1.45 0.47
C ILE A 145 -1.42 -0.70 -0.79
N PHE A 146 -0.99 -1.19 -1.95
CA PHE A 146 -1.40 -0.68 -3.26
C PHE A 146 -2.52 -1.55 -3.84
N SER A 147 -3.60 -0.94 -4.31
CA SER A 147 -4.73 -1.63 -4.91
C SER A 147 -5.25 -0.91 -6.14
N HIS A 148 -5.51 -1.65 -7.23
CA HIS A 148 -6.05 -1.09 -8.46
C HIS A 148 -7.58 -0.89 -8.40
N SER A 149 -8.30 -1.89 -7.97
CA SER A 149 -9.75 -1.83 -7.80
C SER A 149 -10.08 -1.83 -6.32
N ALA A 150 -11.28 -1.39 -6.01
CA ALA A 150 -11.75 -1.45 -4.63
C ALA A 150 -11.50 -2.84 -4.06
N LEU A 151 -10.88 -2.89 -2.90
CA LEU A 151 -10.84 -4.07 -2.07
C LEU A 151 -12.24 -4.69 -2.04
N LYS A 152 -12.36 -6.02 -2.10
CA LYS A 152 -13.65 -6.71 -2.22
C LYS A 152 -14.68 -6.12 -1.26
N GLU A 153 -15.94 -6.07 -1.67
CA GLU A 153 -17.05 -5.76 -0.76
C GLU A 153 -16.92 -6.60 0.52
N GLY A 154 -16.93 -5.93 1.66
CA GLY A 154 -16.74 -6.58 2.96
C GLY A 154 -15.31 -6.63 3.48
N TRP A 155 -14.28 -6.20 2.72
CA TRP A 155 -12.98 -6.00 3.32
C TRP A 155 -13.02 -4.73 4.17
N ASP A 156 -12.81 -4.90 5.44
CA ASP A 156 -12.64 -3.84 6.42
C ASP A 156 -11.39 -4.14 7.26
N ASN A 157 -10.58 -3.14 7.46
CA ASN A 157 -9.48 -3.20 8.41
C ASN A 157 -9.46 -1.90 9.20
N PRO A 158 -9.74 -1.95 10.51
CA PRO A 158 -9.86 -0.75 11.34
C PRO A 158 -8.54 0.02 11.44
N ASN A 159 -7.43 -0.62 11.09
CA ASN A 159 -6.10 -0.02 11.17
C ASN A 159 -5.67 0.69 9.86
N VAL A 160 -6.55 0.79 8.87
CA VAL A 160 -6.35 1.68 7.72
C VAL A 160 -6.71 3.10 8.12
N PHE A 161 -5.71 3.89 8.44
CA PHE A 161 -5.88 5.28 8.90
C PHE A 161 -5.71 6.32 7.80
N GLN A 162 -5.26 5.89 6.60
CA GLN A 162 -5.06 6.78 5.47
C GLN A 162 -5.37 6.11 4.15
N ILE A 163 -5.93 6.90 3.24
CA ILE A 163 -6.22 6.49 1.87
C ILE A 163 -5.71 7.58 0.94
N CYS A 164 -4.89 7.19 -0.03
CA CYS A 164 -4.42 8.04 -1.10
C CYS A 164 -4.92 7.51 -2.44
N THR A 165 -5.49 8.36 -3.28
CA THR A 165 -5.93 8.00 -4.62
C THR A 165 -4.99 8.58 -5.65
N LEU A 166 -4.25 7.71 -6.34
CA LEU A 166 -3.32 8.03 -7.43
C LEU A 166 -3.97 7.92 -8.82
N LYS A 167 -5.30 7.88 -8.87
CA LYS A 167 -6.08 7.81 -10.10
C LYS A 167 -6.46 9.22 -10.57
N ASP A 168 -6.47 9.42 -11.88
CA ASP A 168 -7.17 10.56 -12.47
C ASP A 168 -8.66 10.23 -12.47
N SER A 169 -9.45 10.96 -11.71
CA SER A 169 -10.89 10.79 -11.63
C SER A 169 -11.57 12.14 -11.71
N ASP A 170 -12.25 12.37 -12.81
CA ASP A 170 -13.11 13.55 -13.00
C ASP A 170 -14.44 13.42 -12.25
N ASN A 171 -14.73 12.25 -11.67
CA ASN A 171 -16.00 11.96 -11.01
C ASN A 171 -15.85 11.93 -9.49
N GLN A 172 -16.31 13.00 -8.83
CA GLN A 172 -16.33 13.12 -7.37
C GLN A 172 -17.14 12.00 -6.69
N THR A 173 -18.16 11.47 -7.34
CA THR A 173 -18.98 10.37 -6.79
C THR A 173 -18.18 9.08 -6.68
N LYS A 174 -17.36 8.76 -7.70
CA LYS A 174 -16.47 7.60 -7.67
C LYS A 174 -15.41 7.75 -6.56
N LYS A 175 -14.80 8.93 -6.43
CA LYS A 175 -13.84 9.20 -5.33
C LYS A 175 -14.46 8.99 -3.95
N ARG A 176 -15.70 9.50 -3.73
CA ARG A 176 -16.42 9.31 -2.47
C ARG A 176 -16.75 7.85 -2.18
N GLN A 177 -17.12 7.08 -3.22
CA GLN A 177 -17.40 5.65 -3.08
C GLN A 177 -16.14 4.83 -2.75
N GLU A 178 -15.00 5.14 -3.37
CA GLU A 178 -13.72 4.47 -3.08
C GLU A 178 -13.25 4.78 -1.65
N VAL A 179 -13.33 6.05 -1.23
CA VAL A 179 -13.02 6.45 0.15
C VAL A 179 -14.00 5.79 1.13
N GLY A 180 -15.30 5.79 0.83
CA GLY A 180 -16.32 5.16 1.69
C GLY A 180 -16.17 3.65 1.85
N ARG A 181 -15.58 2.96 0.88
CA ARG A 181 -15.28 1.51 0.99
C ARG A 181 -14.05 1.23 1.86
N GLY A 182 -13.08 2.16 1.89
CA GLY A 182 -11.89 2.04 2.74
C GLY A 182 -12.08 2.56 4.17
N MET A 183 -13.09 3.38 4.42
CA MET A 183 -13.35 4.03 5.70
C MET A 183 -14.63 3.50 6.36
N ARG A 184 -14.84 2.20 6.42
CA ARG A 184 -15.94 1.65 7.23
C ARG A 184 -15.56 1.81 8.71
N LEU A 185 -16.32 2.69 9.39
CA LEU A 185 -16.29 2.78 10.83
C LEU A 185 -16.63 1.40 11.42
N CYS A 186 -15.78 0.92 12.33
CA CYS A 186 -16.16 -0.16 13.21
C CYS A 186 -17.37 0.31 14.04
N VAL A 187 -18.49 -0.37 13.88
CA VAL A 187 -19.63 -0.27 14.77
C VAL A 187 -19.43 -1.26 15.90
#